data_4ad21b05f0186283500eade2c4183d49
#
_entry.id   4ad21b05f0186283500eade2c4183d49
#
_cell.length_a   1.000
_cell.length_b   1.000
_cell.length_c   1.000
_cell.angle_alpha   90.00
_cell.angle_beta   90.00
_cell.angle_gamma   90.00
#
_symmetry.space_group_name_H-M   'P 1'
#
loop_
_entity.id
_entity.type
_entity.pdbx_description
1 polymer ?
#
loop_
_entity_poly.entity_id
_entity_poly.type
_entity_poly.pdbx_seq_one_letter_code
_entity_poly.pdbx_strand_id
1 'polypeptide(L)'
;VKSVVTESDGSGYLLMKSGDSVHFSGSMKVTCTAYTAGYGGVGTRTATGTTVHVGTVAVDKKVIPLGTEMFIVGSSGYTYGNAVAEDTGVRGAAIDLYMNSYQECKQFGRQKNSTVYFLD
;
A
#
# COMPACT_ATOMS: atom_id res chain seq x y z
N VAL A 1 0.83 -5.17 12.98
CA VAL A 1 1.55 -6.44 12.77
C VAL A 1 2.45 -6.69 13.97
N LYS A 2 2.29 -7.85 14.58
CA LYS A 2 3.12 -8.23 15.74
C LYS A 2 4.49 -8.74 15.30
N SER A 3 4.52 -9.58 14.28
CA SER A 3 5.75 -10.11 13.72
C SER A 3 5.54 -10.61 12.29
N VAL A 4 6.65 -10.87 11.60
CA VAL A 4 6.64 -11.37 10.22
C VAL A 4 7.49 -12.64 10.18
N VAL A 5 6.94 -13.71 9.61
CA VAL A 5 7.68 -14.94 9.33
C VAL A 5 7.88 -15.03 7.83
N THR A 6 9.13 -15.07 7.39
CA THR A 6 9.47 -15.15 5.96
C THR A 6 10.17 -16.47 5.68
N GLU A 7 9.67 -17.19 4.68
CA GLU A 7 10.25 -18.44 4.20
C GLU A 7 11.38 -18.16 3.19
N SER A 8 12.15 -19.20 2.85
CA SER A 8 13.29 -19.07 1.95
C SER A 8 12.91 -18.66 0.53
N ASP A 9 11.67 -18.92 0.10
CA ASP A 9 11.16 -18.55 -1.22
C ASP A 9 10.58 -17.13 -1.28
N GLY A 10 10.62 -16.38 -0.16
CA GLY A 10 10.10 -15.03 -0.08
C GLY A 10 8.64 -14.91 0.37
N SER A 11 7.92 -16.03 0.43
CA SER A 11 6.56 -16.07 0.99
C SER A 11 6.60 -16.07 2.52
N GLY A 12 5.45 -15.96 3.16
CA GLY A 12 5.40 -16.05 4.61
C GLY A 12 4.06 -15.64 5.19
N TYR A 13 4.10 -15.26 6.44
CA TYR A 13 2.91 -14.89 7.21
C TYR A 13 3.12 -13.63 8.01
N LEU A 14 2.12 -12.76 8.01
CA LEU A 14 2.04 -11.64 8.93
C LEU A 14 1.27 -12.11 10.16
N LEU A 15 1.90 -12.06 11.33
CA LEU A 15 1.25 -12.39 12.60
C LEU A 15 0.70 -11.11 13.19
N MET A 16 -0.61 -11.06 13.37
CA MET A 16 -1.31 -9.88 13.88
C MET A 16 -1.40 -9.91 15.40
N LYS A 17 -1.58 -8.74 16.01
CA LYS A 17 -1.77 -8.64 17.47
C LYS A 17 -3.01 -9.38 17.94
N SER A 18 -4.01 -9.54 17.07
CA SER A 18 -5.23 -10.31 17.34
C SER A 18 -5.01 -11.81 17.43
N GLY A 19 -3.85 -12.30 16.99
CA GLY A 19 -3.56 -13.73 16.89
C GLY A 19 -3.81 -14.30 15.50
N ASP A 20 -4.41 -13.53 14.60
CA ASP A 20 -4.62 -13.96 13.22
C ASP A 20 -3.31 -13.96 12.45
N SER A 21 -3.24 -14.81 11.43
CA SER A 21 -2.13 -14.81 10.48
C SER A 21 -2.64 -14.54 9.07
N VAL A 22 -1.86 -13.78 8.30
CA VAL A 22 -2.18 -13.44 6.91
C VAL A 22 -1.03 -13.91 6.04
N HIS A 23 -1.31 -14.81 5.10
CA HIS A 23 -0.30 -15.32 4.17
C HIS A 23 0.02 -14.28 3.11
N PHE A 24 1.31 -14.16 2.76
CA PHE A 24 1.75 -13.37 1.61
C PHE A 24 2.64 -14.23 0.71
N SER A 25 2.55 -13.98 -0.61
CA SER A 25 3.33 -14.74 -1.60
C SER A 25 4.72 -14.16 -1.81
N GLY A 26 4.91 -12.89 -1.51
CA GLY A 26 6.19 -12.21 -1.65
C GLY A 26 6.09 -10.80 -1.07
N SER A 27 7.18 -10.07 -1.12
CA SER A 27 7.23 -8.70 -0.64
C SER A 27 8.23 -7.88 -1.45
N MET A 28 8.11 -6.55 -1.37
CA MET A 28 9.10 -5.65 -1.96
C MET A 28 9.19 -4.37 -1.15
N LYS A 29 10.35 -3.73 -1.23
CA LYS A 29 10.55 -2.40 -0.65
C LYS A 29 10.11 -1.34 -1.63
N VAL A 30 9.40 -0.34 -1.12
CA VAL A 30 8.86 0.76 -1.92
C VAL A 30 9.03 2.07 -1.18
N THR A 31 8.93 3.18 -1.92
CA THR A 31 8.74 4.50 -1.34
C THR A 31 7.24 4.77 -1.30
N CYS A 32 6.72 5.08 -0.13
CA CYS A 32 5.31 5.41 0.05
C CYS A 32 5.13 6.92 0.19
N THR A 33 4.14 7.44 -0.51
CA THR A 33 3.59 8.78 -0.32
C THR A 33 2.10 8.65 -0.05
N ALA A 34 1.42 9.76 0.21
CA ALA A 34 -0.01 9.74 0.49
C ALA A 34 -0.72 10.81 -0.31
N TYR A 35 -1.97 10.53 -0.69
CA TYR A 35 -2.81 11.47 -1.42
C TYR A 35 -4.25 11.40 -0.94
N THR A 36 -5.02 12.45 -1.26
CA THR A 36 -6.45 12.49 -0.97
C THR A 36 -7.19 13.20 -2.11
N ALA A 37 -8.48 12.89 -2.26
CA ALA A 37 -9.30 13.51 -3.28
C ALA A 37 -9.52 15.00 -2.97
N GLY A 38 -9.65 15.82 -4.03
CA GLY A 38 -9.89 17.25 -3.92
C GLY A 38 -8.65 18.11 -3.76
N TYR A 39 -7.46 17.52 -3.71
CA TYR A 39 -6.19 18.24 -3.61
C TYR A 39 -5.28 17.86 -4.77
N GLY A 40 -4.52 18.84 -5.28
CA GLY A 40 -3.55 18.59 -6.34
C GLY A 40 -4.15 18.09 -7.65
N GLY A 41 -5.40 18.40 -7.92
CA GLY A 41 -6.10 17.92 -9.12
C GLY A 41 -6.59 16.48 -9.03
N VAL A 42 -6.52 15.85 -7.85
CA VAL A 42 -6.97 14.47 -7.65
C VAL A 42 -8.50 14.42 -7.61
N GLY A 43 -9.09 13.62 -8.52
CA GLY A 43 -10.52 13.35 -8.52
C GLY A 43 -10.87 12.17 -7.60
N THR A 44 -12.12 11.73 -7.70
CA THR A 44 -12.61 10.61 -6.87
C THR A 44 -12.62 9.27 -7.59
N ARG A 45 -12.35 9.26 -8.91
CA ARG A 45 -12.38 8.03 -9.70
C ARG A 45 -10.98 7.56 -10.01
N THR A 46 -10.75 6.26 -9.83
CA THR A 46 -9.45 5.62 -10.06
C THR A 46 -9.29 5.17 -11.51
N ALA A 47 -8.09 4.69 -11.86
CA ALA A 47 -7.83 4.15 -13.20
C ALA A 47 -8.63 2.89 -13.50
N THR A 48 -9.04 2.13 -12.48
CA THR A 48 -9.90 0.95 -12.65
C THR A 48 -11.39 1.30 -12.67
N GLY A 49 -11.74 2.58 -12.51
CA GLY A 49 -13.12 3.04 -12.51
C GLY A 49 -13.81 3.00 -11.15
N THR A 50 -13.09 2.63 -10.10
CA THR A 50 -13.63 2.61 -8.74
C THR A 50 -13.58 3.99 -8.11
N THR A 51 -14.32 4.19 -7.02
CA THR A 51 -14.23 5.41 -6.22
C THR A 51 -13.12 5.26 -5.19
N VAL A 52 -12.29 6.30 -5.03
CA VAL A 52 -11.19 6.27 -4.05
C VAL A 52 -11.73 6.09 -2.63
N HIS A 53 -11.01 5.31 -1.86
CA HIS A 53 -11.30 5.04 -0.44
C HIS A 53 -10.00 4.61 0.25
N VAL A 54 -9.99 4.59 1.58
CA VAL A 54 -8.83 4.02 2.29
C VAL A 54 -8.68 2.56 1.88
N GLY A 55 -7.49 2.21 1.39
CA GLY A 55 -7.23 0.92 0.73
C GLY A 55 -6.97 1.07 -0.77
N THR A 56 -7.33 2.20 -1.38
CA THR A 56 -6.98 2.51 -2.76
C THR A 56 -5.52 2.96 -2.82
N VAL A 57 -4.74 2.34 -3.71
CA VAL A 57 -3.32 2.67 -3.87
C VAL A 57 -3.01 2.91 -5.34
N ALA A 58 -2.29 3.99 -5.61
CA ALA A 58 -1.76 4.26 -6.93
C ALA A 58 -0.39 3.60 -7.09
N VAL A 59 -0.17 2.97 -8.22
CA VAL A 59 1.03 2.18 -8.50
C VAL A 59 1.56 2.50 -9.90
N ASP A 60 2.80 2.06 -10.18
CA ASP A 60 3.26 1.89 -11.55
C ASP A 60 2.80 0.50 -12.01
N LYS A 61 1.84 0.44 -12.92
CA LYS A 61 1.25 -0.83 -13.35
C LYS A 61 2.24 -1.77 -14.03
N LYS A 62 3.41 -1.27 -14.42
CA LYS A 62 4.49 -2.10 -14.97
C LYS A 62 5.26 -2.82 -13.87
N VAL A 63 5.17 -2.34 -12.63
CA VAL A 63 5.84 -2.91 -11.46
C VAL A 63 4.85 -3.72 -10.63
N ILE A 64 3.67 -3.15 -10.36
CA ILE A 64 2.60 -3.80 -9.61
C ILE A 64 1.34 -3.76 -10.47
N PRO A 65 0.85 -4.90 -10.95
CA PRO A 65 -0.35 -4.92 -11.79
C PRO A 65 -1.58 -4.39 -11.07
N LEU A 66 -2.46 -3.71 -11.81
CA LEU A 66 -3.75 -3.27 -11.27
C LEU A 66 -4.55 -4.48 -10.81
N GLY A 67 -5.25 -4.35 -9.68
CA GLY A 67 -5.99 -5.43 -9.06
C GLY A 67 -5.19 -6.22 -8.02
N THR A 68 -3.88 -5.96 -7.88
CA THR A 68 -3.05 -6.65 -6.89
C THR A 68 -3.50 -6.30 -5.48
N GLU A 69 -3.73 -7.31 -4.66
CA GLU A 69 -4.06 -7.15 -3.25
C GLU A 69 -2.77 -7.16 -2.43
N MET A 70 -2.68 -6.24 -1.48
CA MET A 70 -1.46 -5.99 -0.73
C MET A 70 -1.77 -5.71 0.74
N PHE A 71 -0.74 -5.88 1.58
CA PHE A 71 -0.72 -5.36 2.94
C PHE A 71 0.51 -4.46 3.05
N ILE A 72 0.34 -3.22 3.51
CA ILE A 72 1.38 -2.19 3.43
C ILE A 72 1.76 -1.71 4.83
N VAL A 73 3.07 -1.71 5.09
CA VAL A 73 3.66 -1.20 6.32
C VAL A 73 4.69 -0.14 5.99
N GLY A 74 4.48 1.07 6.47
CA GLY A 74 5.43 2.17 6.32
C GLY A 74 6.70 1.96 7.13
N SER A 75 7.79 2.55 6.67
CA SER A 75 9.10 2.40 7.32
C SER A 75 9.15 2.98 8.73
N SER A 76 8.23 3.89 9.07
CA SER A 76 8.11 4.44 10.42
C SER A 76 7.38 3.50 11.39
N GLY A 77 6.90 2.35 10.90
CA GLY A 77 6.06 1.45 11.67
C GLY A 77 4.57 1.69 11.47
N TYR A 78 4.19 2.67 10.65
CA TYR A 78 2.78 2.94 10.34
C TYR A 78 2.20 1.79 9.52
N THR A 79 1.13 1.18 10.04
CA THR A 79 0.44 0.10 9.32
C THR A 79 -0.72 0.70 8.52
N TYR A 80 -0.56 0.78 7.19
CA TYR A 80 -1.65 1.16 6.32
C TYR A 80 -2.69 0.02 6.22
N GLY A 81 -2.20 -1.19 6.11
CA GLY A 81 -3.03 -2.40 6.10
C GLY A 81 -3.39 -2.85 4.71
N ASN A 82 -4.58 -3.45 4.60
CA ASN A 82 -5.07 -4.02 3.35
C ASN A 82 -5.29 -2.95 2.29
N ALA A 83 -4.82 -3.23 1.08
CA ALA A 83 -4.91 -2.30 -0.04
C ALA A 83 -5.04 -3.04 -1.36
N VAL A 84 -5.57 -2.35 -2.37
CA VAL A 84 -5.67 -2.86 -3.73
C VAL A 84 -5.10 -1.82 -4.69
N ALA A 85 -4.32 -2.28 -5.65
CA ALA A 85 -3.78 -1.43 -6.72
C ALA A 85 -4.91 -1.05 -7.67
N GLU A 86 -5.51 0.12 -7.45
CA GLU A 86 -6.68 0.58 -8.20
C GLU A 86 -6.39 1.79 -9.08
N ASP A 87 -5.25 2.45 -8.88
CA ASP A 87 -4.93 3.68 -9.58
C ASP A 87 -3.48 3.68 -10.08
N THR A 88 -3.16 4.63 -10.94
CA THR A 88 -1.83 4.82 -11.51
C THR A 88 -1.38 6.26 -11.25
N GLY A 89 -0.16 6.59 -11.65
CA GLY A 89 0.36 7.95 -11.55
C GLY A 89 1.71 8.05 -10.86
N VAL A 90 2.23 6.92 -10.34
CA VAL A 90 3.58 6.85 -9.78
C VAL A 90 4.47 5.98 -10.68
N ARG A 91 5.77 6.04 -10.48
CA ARG A 91 6.74 5.31 -11.31
C ARG A 91 7.71 4.49 -10.47
N GLY A 92 7.99 3.28 -10.93
CA GLY A 92 8.97 2.40 -10.32
C GLY A 92 8.49 1.79 -9.02
N ALA A 93 9.41 1.57 -8.09
CA ALA A 93 9.13 0.99 -6.78
C ALA A 93 8.60 2.06 -5.82
N ALA A 94 7.50 2.69 -6.22
CA ALA A 94 6.82 3.73 -5.45
C ALA A 94 5.32 3.49 -5.49
N ILE A 95 4.65 3.82 -4.39
CA ILE A 95 3.19 3.74 -4.30
C ILE A 95 2.66 4.96 -3.58
N ASP A 96 1.42 5.31 -3.86
CA ASP A 96 0.75 6.47 -3.28
C ASP A 96 -0.52 6.01 -2.60
N LEU A 97 -0.60 6.21 -1.29
CA LEU A 97 -1.65 5.66 -0.44
C LEU A 97 -2.77 6.67 -0.27
N TYR A 98 -4.00 6.27 -0.61
CA TYR A 98 -5.14 7.16 -0.37
C TYR A 98 -5.41 7.29 1.14
N MET A 99 -5.60 8.53 1.58
CA MET A 99 -5.99 8.86 2.94
C MET A 99 -7.18 9.80 2.94
N ASN A 100 -7.97 9.79 4.02
CA ASN A 100 -9.23 10.52 4.09
C ASN A 100 -9.07 12.03 4.20
N SER A 101 -7.90 12.54 4.59
CA SER A 101 -7.70 13.97 4.77
C SER A 101 -6.32 14.41 4.34
N TYR A 102 -6.22 15.68 3.95
CA TYR A 102 -4.95 16.31 3.62
C TYR A 102 -3.99 16.29 4.82
N GLN A 103 -4.52 16.48 6.02
CA GLN A 103 -3.71 16.47 7.24
C GLN A 103 -3.06 15.12 7.48
N GLU A 104 -3.80 14.02 7.27
CA GLU A 104 -3.24 12.67 7.35
C GLU A 104 -2.12 12.47 6.33
N CYS A 105 -2.30 12.97 5.11
CA CYS A 105 -1.27 12.91 4.08
C CYS A 105 -0.01 13.65 4.51
N LYS A 106 -0.15 14.83 5.07
CA LYS A 106 0.98 15.63 5.56
C LYS A 106 1.71 14.94 6.69
N GLN A 107 1.00 14.35 7.63
CA GLN A 107 1.58 13.63 8.76
C GLN A 107 2.31 12.37 8.29
N PHE A 108 1.77 11.68 7.30
CA PHE A 108 2.42 10.50 6.74
C PHE A 108 3.72 10.86 6.02
N GLY A 109 3.68 11.92 5.23
CA GLY A 109 4.83 12.41 4.46
C GLY A 109 5.29 11.44 3.40
N ARG A 110 6.61 11.24 3.31
CA ARG A 110 7.24 10.33 2.35
C ARG A 110 8.10 9.33 3.12
N GLN A 111 7.79 8.05 2.98
CA GLN A 111 8.48 7.00 3.72
C GLN A 111 9.19 6.03 2.76
N LYS A 112 10.51 6.17 2.68
CA LYS A 112 11.37 5.26 1.91
C LYS A 112 11.54 3.96 2.68
N ASN A 113 11.84 2.87 1.95
CA ASN A 113 12.04 1.54 2.53
C ASN A 113 10.82 1.01 3.28
N SER A 114 9.64 1.40 2.84
CA SER A 114 8.40 0.80 3.29
C SER A 114 8.23 -0.57 2.64
N THR A 115 7.38 -1.42 3.19
CA THR A 115 7.21 -2.78 2.70
C THR A 115 5.80 -3.02 2.19
N VAL A 116 5.71 -3.58 0.98
CA VAL A 116 4.48 -4.13 0.43
C VAL A 116 4.56 -5.65 0.54
N TYR A 117 3.56 -6.25 1.16
CA TYR A 117 3.38 -7.70 1.19
C TYR A 117 2.27 -8.05 0.21
N PHE A 118 2.58 -8.92 -0.76
CA PHE A 118 1.60 -9.31 -1.79
C PHE A 118 0.70 -10.41 -1.25
N LEU A 119 -0.59 -10.14 -1.20
CA LEU A 119 -1.59 -11.11 -0.75
C LEU A 119 -2.07 -11.93 -1.96
N ASP A 120 -2.30 -13.19 -1.75
CA ASP A 120 -2.74 -14.09 -2.83
C ASP A 120 -4.21 -13.89 -3.20
#